data_ed940146c86024f08527e8cbd192763b
#
_entry.id   ed940146c86024f08527e8cbd192763b
#
_cell.length_a   1.000
_cell.length_b   1.000
_cell.length_c   1.000
_cell.angle_alpha   90.00
_cell.angle_beta   90.00
_cell.angle_gamma   90.00
#
_symmetry.space_group_name_H-M   'P 1'
#
loop_
_entity.id
_entity.type
_entity.pdbx_description
1 polymer ?
#
loop_
_entity_poly.entity_id
_entity_poly.type
_entity_poly.pdbx_seq_one_letter_code
_entity_poly.pdbx_strand_id
1 'polypeptide(L)'
;MTHRSRFGVAVIDCPASDLKAAADFWSGALGFEARIDPDFPDYVELVTPEGHLKMLLQAVDHDARLHMDIETDDRAAERDRLKALGATVVREVDEDGKHWTVMEAPTGHRFCLVKPQSESFTVVANVWE
;
A
#
# COMPACT_ATOMS: atom_id res chain seq x y z
N MET A 1 -18.13 -8.59 15.56
CA MET A 1 -18.09 -8.94 14.13
C MET A 1 -16.67 -9.23 13.72
N THR A 2 -16.49 -10.24 12.89
CA THR A 2 -15.16 -10.59 12.38
C THR A 2 -14.82 -9.80 11.13
N HIS A 3 -13.56 -9.45 11.00
CA HIS A 3 -13.01 -8.93 9.76
C HIS A 3 -11.59 -9.45 9.58
N ARG A 4 -11.04 -9.26 8.41
CA ARG A 4 -9.70 -9.74 8.08
C ARG A 4 -8.82 -8.60 7.62
N SER A 5 -7.54 -8.73 7.90
CA SER A 5 -6.52 -7.85 7.34
C SER A 5 -5.17 -8.54 7.23
N ARG A 6 -4.33 -8.00 6.35
CA ARG A 6 -2.96 -8.50 6.17
C ARG A 6 -2.07 -7.40 5.64
N PHE A 7 -0.77 -7.58 5.81
CA PHE A 7 0.20 -6.77 5.09
C PHE A 7 0.00 -6.97 3.57
N GLY A 8 -0.17 -5.89 2.83
CA GLY A 8 -0.38 -5.95 1.39
C GLY A 8 0.90 -5.71 0.59
N VAL A 9 1.41 -4.50 0.63
CA VAL A 9 2.52 -4.08 -0.22
C VAL A 9 3.32 -2.97 0.45
N ALA A 10 4.64 -2.93 0.17
CA ALA A 10 5.48 -1.79 0.51
C ALA A 10 5.55 -0.86 -0.72
N VAL A 11 5.33 0.42 -0.51
CA VAL A 11 5.26 1.41 -1.57
C VAL A 11 6.40 2.41 -1.41
N ILE A 12 7.18 2.58 -2.47
CA ILE A 12 8.22 3.62 -2.54
C ILE A 12 7.58 4.85 -3.15
N ASP A 13 7.38 5.88 -2.35
CA ASP A 13 6.80 7.14 -2.79
C ASP A 13 7.87 7.98 -3.49
N CYS A 14 7.64 8.31 -4.74
CA CYS A 14 8.58 9.00 -5.62
C CYS A 14 8.07 10.40 -5.96
N PRO A 15 8.67 11.46 -5.42
CA PRO A 15 8.27 12.84 -5.75
C PRO A 15 8.81 13.24 -7.11
N ALA A 16 8.45 12.48 -8.14
CA ALA A 16 8.96 12.67 -9.49
C ALA A 16 7.81 12.70 -10.49
N SER A 17 7.91 13.63 -11.44
CA SER A 17 7.01 13.67 -12.58
C SER A 17 7.31 12.54 -13.57
N ASP A 18 8.52 11.99 -13.54
CA ASP A 18 8.94 10.88 -14.41
C ASP A 18 9.18 9.62 -13.59
N LEU A 19 8.15 8.81 -13.48
CA LEU A 19 8.21 7.56 -12.76
C LEU A 19 9.09 6.52 -13.46
N LYS A 20 9.34 6.70 -14.76
CA LYS A 20 10.21 5.79 -15.51
C LYS A 20 11.65 5.83 -15.00
N ALA A 21 12.18 7.01 -14.72
CA ALA A 21 13.53 7.13 -14.17
C ALA A 21 13.64 6.47 -12.81
N ALA A 22 12.63 6.63 -11.96
CA ALA A 22 12.57 5.96 -10.67
C ALA A 22 12.50 4.44 -10.83
N ALA A 23 11.68 3.97 -11.79
CA ALA A 23 11.56 2.55 -12.08
C ALA A 23 12.87 1.96 -12.58
N ASP A 24 13.58 2.66 -13.47
CA ASP A 24 14.87 2.20 -13.98
C ASP A 24 15.89 2.07 -12.84
N PHE A 25 15.90 3.04 -11.92
CA PHE A 25 16.82 2.96 -10.79
C PHE A 25 16.52 1.78 -9.88
N TRP A 26 15.27 1.67 -9.41
CA TRP A 26 14.93 0.65 -8.43
C TRP A 26 14.94 -0.76 -9.02
N SER A 27 14.54 -0.90 -10.28
CA SER A 27 14.66 -2.16 -11.01
C SER A 27 16.12 -2.60 -11.10
N GLY A 28 17.01 -1.68 -11.46
CA GLY A 28 18.42 -1.97 -11.54
C GLY A 28 19.06 -2.24 -10.19
N ALA A 29 18.68 -1.46 -9.18
CA ALA A 29 19.26 -1.59 -7.84
C ALA A 29 18.86 -2.90 -7.16
N LEU A 30 17.60 -3.32 -7.31
CA LEU A 30 17.07 -4.49 -6.62
C LEU A 30 17.07 -5.76 -7.46
N GLY A 31 17.26 -5.63 -8.77
CA GLY A 31 17.24 -6.77 -9.67
C GLY A 31 15.84 -7.29 -9.98
N PHE A 32 14.82 -6.46 -9.84
CA PHE A 32 13.44 -6.83 -10.12
C PHE A 32 12.96 -6.15 -11.40
N GLU A 33 12.19 -6.86 -12.20
CA GLU A 33 11.55 -6.30 -13.38
C GLU A 33 10.53 -5.23 -12.97
N ALA A 34 10.53 -4.10 -13.69
CA ALA A 34 9.52 -3.06 -13.52
C ALA A 34 8.40 -3.31 -14.52
N ARG A 35 7.16 -3.35 -14.04
CA ARG A 35 5.97 -3.55 -14.87
C ARG A 35 5.09 -2.31 -14.81
N ILE A 36 4.83 -1.73 -15.98
CA ILE A 36 4.02 -0.53 -16.12
C ILE A 36 2.65 -0.94 -16.67
N ASP A 37 1.59 -0.46 -16.02
CA ASP A 37 0.22 -0.64 -16.47
C ASP A 37 -0.30 0.73 -16.95
N PRO A 38 -0.63 0.87 -18.25
CA PRO A 38 -1.14 2.15 -18.78
C PRO A 38 -2.41 2.64 -18.10
N ASP A 39 -3.20 1.74 -17.51
CA ASP A 39 -4.43 2.11 -16.80
C ASP A 39 -4.15 2.71 -15.43
N PHE A 40 -2.92 2.56 -14.91
CA PHE A 40 -2.49 3.09 -13.61
C PHE A 40 -1.16 3.82 -13.76
N PRO A 41 -1.15 5.00 -14.44
CA PRO A 41 0.10 5.68 -14.80
C PRO A 41 0.90 6.20 -13.60
N ASP A 42 0.26 6.33 -12.43
CA ASP A 42 0.93 6.80 -11.21
C ASP A 42 1.64 5.69 -10.43
N TYR A 43 1.61 4.46 -10.95
CA TYR A 43 2.18 3.30 -10.27
C TYR A 43 3.08 2.49 -11.20
N VAL A 44 4.12 1.91 -10.62
CA VAL A 44 4.93 0.88 -11.28
C VAL A 44 5.07 -0.29 -10.32
N GLU A 45 4.76 -1.49 -10.79
CA GLU A 45 4.97 -2.71 -10.01
C GLU A 45 6.41 -3.16 -10.17
N LEU A 46 7.08 -3.46 -9.06
CA LEU A 46 8.33 -4.20 -9.08
C LEU A 46 7.97 -5.67 -8.91
N VAL A 47 8.28 -6.48 -9.92
CA VAL A 47 7.92 -7.90 -9.92
C VAL A 47 8.88 -8.63 -9.00
N THR A 48 8.40 -9.02 -7.81
CA THR A 48 9.21 -9.73 -6.82
C THR A 48 8.93 -11.23 -6.89
N PRO A 49 9.93 -12.07 -6.55
CA PRO A 49 9.71 -13.52 -6.51
C PRO A 49 8.65 -13.90 -5.50
N GLU A 50 8.03 -15.08 -5.71
CA GLU A 50 7.07 -15.63 -4.77
C GLU A 50 7.71 -15.77 -3.38
N GLY A 51 6.95 -15.40 -2.34
CA GLY A 51 7.45 -15.40 -0.97
C GLY A 51 8.20 -14.15 -0.56
N HIS A 52 8.50 -13.25 -1.50
CA HIS A 52 9.11 -11.97 -1.18
C HIS A 52 8.03 -10.90 -0.92
N LEU A 53 8.45 -9.82 -0.28
CA LEU A 53 7.60 -8.66 -0.05
C LEU A 53 7.18 -8.07 -1.39
N LYS A 54 5.89 -7.83 -1.59
CA LYS A 54 5.42 -7.12 -2.78
C LYS A 54 5.78 -5.64 -2.67
N MET A 55 6.18 -5.05 -3.78
CA MET A 55 6.60 -3.65 -3.83
C MET A 55 6.01 -2.93 -5.03
N LEU A 56 5.65 -1.67 -4.80
CA LEU A 56 5.22 -0.74 -5.84
C LEU A 56 6.04 0.55 -5.75
N LEU A 57 6.13 1.25 -6.87
CA LEU A 57 6.52 2.66 -6.90
C LEU A 57 5.26 3.48 -7.14
N GLN A 58 5.16 4.62 -6.49
CA GLN A 58 4.04 5.55 -6.67
C GLN A 58 4.56 6.95 -6.90
N ALA A 59 4.02 7.65 -7.92
CA ALA A 59 4.29 9.06 -8.12
C ALA A 59 3.49 9.87 -7.08
N VAL A 60 4.18 10.73 -6.34
CA VAL A 60 3.55 11.52 -5.27
C VAL A 60 3.99 12.99 -5.37
N ASP A 61 3.27 13.86 -4.67
CA ASP A 61 3.53 15.30 -4.62
C ASP A 61 4.12 15.76 -3.28
N HIS A 62 4.62 14.82 -2.49
CA HIS A 62 5.26 15.09 -1.21
C HIS A 62 6.67 14.50 -1.18
N ASP A 63 7.39 14.67 -0.07
CA ASP A 63 8.76 14.18 0.07
C ASP A 63 8.83 12.64 -0.07
N ALA A 64 9.97 12.17 -0.55
CA ALA A 64 10.23 10.74 -0.68
C ALA A 64 10.10 10.02 0.65
N ARG A 65 9.40 8.89 0.64
CA ARG A 65 9.26 8.02 1.81
C ARG A 65 8.77 6.65 1.39
N LEU A 66 8.81 5.72 2.32
CA LEU A 66 8.18 4.41 2.18
C LEU A 66 6.90 4.40 2.99
N HIS A 67 5.84 3.85 2.42
CA HIS A 67 4.65 3.55 3.21
C HIS A 67 4.19 2.12 2.94
N MET A 68 3.38 1.58 3.83
CA MET A 68 2.82 0.24 3.70
C MET A 68 1.33 0.33 3.47
N ASP A 69 0.80 -0.59 2.67
CA ASP A 69 -0.63 -0.79 2.55
C ASP A 69 -1.03 -2.03 3.34
N ILE A 70 -2.09 -1.91 4.12
CA ILE A 70 -2.75 -3.02 4.79
C ILE A 70 -4.03 -3.31 4.03
N GLU A 71 -4.16 -4.53 3.54
CA GLU A 71 -5.39 -4.97 2.90
C GLU A 71 -6.40 -5.40 3.96
N THR A 72 -7.65 -4.99 3.77
CA THR A 72 -8.73 -5.37 4.70
C THR A 72 -10.04 -5.52 3.95
N ASP A 73 -10.86 -6.44 4.41
CA ASP A 73 -12.22 -6.64 3.90
C ASP A 73 -13.27 -5.77 4.61
N ASP A 74 -12.84 -5.06 5.67
CA ASP A 74 -13.72 -4.11 6.39
C ASP A 74 -12.87 -2.93 6.88
N ARG A 75 -12.85 -1.89 6.07
CA ARG A 75 -12.00 -0.73 6.32
C ARG A 75 -12.35 -0.01 7.63
N ALA A 76 -13.64 0.11 7.94
CA ALA A 76 -14.07 0.77 9.17
C ALA A 76 -13.66 -0.02 10.42
N ALA A 77 -13.85 -1.34 10.40
CA ALA A 77 -13.49 -2.20 11.53
C ALA A 77 -11.96 -2.23 11.72
N GLU A 78 -11.20 -2.30 10.64
CA GLU A 78 -9.74 -2.29 10.72
C GLU A 78 -9.22 -0.94 11.23
N ARG A 79 -9.80 0.16 10.75
CA ARG A 79 -9.48 1.49 11.26
C ARG A 79 -9.67 1.56 12.78
N ASP A 80 -10.81 1.07 13.27
CA ASP A 80 -11.11 1.12 14.71
C ASP A 80 -10.16 0.23 15.50
N ARG A 81 -9.81 -0.95 14.97
CA ARG A 81 -8.84 -1.84 15.61
C ARG A 81 -7.48 -1.16 15.75
N LEU A 82 -7.02 -0.51 14.68
CA LEU A 82 -5.72 0.15 14.66
C LEU A 82 -5.69 1.42 15.52
N LYS A 83 -6.82 2.14 15.60
CA LYS A 83 -6.94 3.26 16.54
C LYS A 83 -6.78 2.79 17.98
N ALA A 84 -7.33 1.64 18.32
CA ALA A 84 -7.15 1.06 19.65
C ALA A 84 -5.70 0.69 19.94
N LEU A 85 -4.89 0.43 18.90
CA LEU A 85 -3.46 0.18 19.03
C LEU A 85 -2.62 1.47 19.04
N GLY A 86 -3.25 2.64 18.89
CA GLY A 86 -2.59 3.92 18.98
C GLY A 86 -2.43 4.68 17.67
N ALA A 87 -2.93 4.16 16.55
CA ALA A 87 -2.88 4.86 15.28
C ALA A 87 -3.93 5.97 15.22
N THR A 88 -3.70 6.94 14.35
CA THR A 88 -4.66 8.03 14.09
C THR A 88 -5.03 8.06 12.61
N VAL A 89 -6.24 8.56 12.32
CA VAL A 89 -6.68 8.75 10.94
C VAL A 89 -6.14 10.09 10.44
N VAL A 90 -5.46 10.07 9.31
CA VAL A 90 -4.99 11.28 8.65
C VAL A 90 -6.03 11.76 7.66
N ARG A 91 -6.56 10.85 6.84
CA ARG A 91 -7.51 11.22 5.80
C ARG A 91 -8.28 10.00 5.30
N GLU A 92 -9.55 10.20 5.02
CA GLU A 92 -10.37 9.22 4.30
C GLU A 92 -10.47 9.68 2.84
N VAL A 93 -10.27 8.76 1.92
CA VAL A 93 -10.41 9.02 0.48
C VAL A 93 -11.55 8.16 -0.05
N ASP A 94 -12.63 8.83 -0.48
CA ASP A 94 -13.83 8.15 -1.00
C ASP A 94 -14.37 8.96 -2.18
N GLU A 95 -13.62 8.96 -3.30
CA GLU A 95 -13.98 9.73 -4.48
C GLU A 95 -13.42 9.09 -5.75
N ASP A 96 -14.13 9.26 -6.85
CA ASP A 96 -13.69 8.84 -8.19
C ASP A 96 -13.26 7.37 -8.27
N GLY A 97 -14.00 6.49 -7.57
CA GLY A 97 -13.69 5.06 -7.52
C GLY A 97 -12.51 4.70 -6.64
N LYS A 98 -11.96 5.68 -5.94
CA LYS A 98 -10.82 5.49 -5.02
C LYS A 98 -11.35 5.45 -3.59
N HIS A 99 -11.02 4.38 -2.87
CA HIS A 99 -11.52 4.16 -1.52
C HIS A 99 -10.41 3.61 -0.64
N TRP A 100 -9.80 4.46 0.17
CA TRP A 100 -8.81 4.03 1.16
C TRP A 100 -8.78 4.99 2.34
N THR A 101 -8.11 4.57 3.40
CA THR A 101 -7.91 5.38 4.60
C THR A 101 -6.41 5.57 4.79
N VAL A 102 -5.97 6.82 4.91
CA VAL A 102 -4.58 7.13 5.25
C VAL A 102 -4.50 7.25 6.76
N MET A 103 -3.58 6.50 7.37
CA MET A 103 -3.38 6.49 8.81
C MET A 103 -1.95 6.81 9.17
N GLU A 104 -1.74 7.16 10.44
CA GLU A 104 -0.42 7.37 11.00
C GLU A 104 -0.24 6.50 12.24
N ALA A 105 0.85 5.74 12.24
CA ALA A 105 1.21 4.88 13.36
C ALA A 105 1.77 5.72 14.52
N PRO A 106 1.79 5.18 15.76
CA PRO A 106 2.43 5.86 16.90
C PRO A 106 3.89 6.22 16.65
N THR A 107 4.54 5.53 15.72
CA THR A 107 5.92 5.80 15.34
C THR A 107 6.07 6.97 14.35
N GLY A 108 4.95 7.55 13.90
CA GLY A 108 4.96 8.62 12.91
C GLY A 108 4.91 8.15 11.46
N HIS A 109 4.93 6.84 11.22
CA HIS A 109 4.91 6.30 9.85
C HIS A 109 3.50 6.33 9.28
N ARG A 110 3.38 6.70 8.01
CA ARG A 110 2.12 6.68 7.27
C ARG A 110 1.89 5.30 6.68
N PHE A 111 0.64 4.89 6.64
CA PHE A 111 0.20 3.67 5.98
C PHE A 111 -1.24 3.82 5.52
N CYS A 112 -1.67 2.97 4.61
CA CYS A 112 -3.01 3.04 4.05
C CYS A 112 -3.75 1.73 4.28
N LEU A 113 -5.07 1.85 4.50
CA LEU A 113 -5.98 0.71 4.49
C LEU A 113 -6.62 0.66 3.11
N VAL A 114 -6.48 -0.47 2.43
CA VAL A 114 -6.97 -0.67 1.07
C VAL A 114 -7.81 -1.94 0.99
N LYS A 115 -8.63 -2.04 -0.04
CA LYS A 115 -9.38 -3.27 -0.28
C LYS A 115 -8.42 -4.41 -0.67
N PRO A 116 -8.82 -5.67 -0.49
CA PRO A 116 -7.97 -6.79 -0.88
C PRO A 116 -7.56 -6.73 -2.35
N GLN A 117 -6.27 -6.91 -2.61
CA GLN A 117 -5.69 -6.95 -3.95
C GLN A 117 -5.16 -8.35 -4.27
N SER A 118 -4.92 -9.17 -3.25
CA SER A 118 -4.32 -10.49 -3.40
C SER A 118 -5.38 -11.54 -3.57
N GLU A 119 -5.19 -12.46 -4.52
CA GLU A 119 -6.10 -13.60 -4.71
C GLU A 119 -6.15 -14.51 -3.49
N SER A 120 -5.04 -14.58 -2.75
CA SER A 120 -4.93 -15.42 -1.56
C SER A 120 -5.39 -14.73 -0.27
N PHE A 121 -5.99 -13.56 -0.36
CA PHE A 121 -6.34 -12.75 0.82
C PHE A 121 -7.11 -13.55 1.88
N THR A 122 -8.16 -14.25 1.49
CA THR A 122 -9.02 -14.97 2.44
C THR A 122 -8.30 -16.15 3.10
N VAL A 123 -7.20 -16.64 2.49
CA VAL A 123 -6.44 -17.77 3.01
C VAL A 123 -5.37 -17.31 4.00
N VAL A 124 -4.69 -16.20 3.70
CA VAL A 124 -3.50 -15.78 4.44
C VAL A 124 -3.75 -14.61 5.39
N ALA A 125 -4.87 -13.91 5.25
CA ALA A 125 -5.16 -12.75 6.10
C ALA A 125 -5.43 -13.18 7.54
N ASN A 126 -5.04 -12.31 8.47
CA ASN A 126 -5.39 -12.48 9.88
C ASN A 126 -6.89 -12.28 10.06
N VAL A 127 -7.48 -13.06 10.94
CA VAL A 127 -8.89 -12.94 11.31
C VAL A 127 -8.96 -12.25 12.67
N TRP A 128 -9.72 -11.16 12.73
CA TRP A 128 -9.90 -10.38 13.96
C TRP A 128 -11.36 -10.47 14.41
N GLU A 129 -11.55 -10.70 15.69
CA GLU A 129 -12.88 -10.82 16.28
C GLU A 129 -13.23 -9.66 17.21
#